data_9af6516fab8a6dbf984358a5e2c5e3b2
#
_entry.id   9af6516fab8a6dbf984358a5e2c5e3b2
#
_cell.length_a   1.000
_cell.length_b   1.000
_cell.length_c   1.000
_cell.angle_alpha   90.00
_cell.angle_beta   90.00
_cell.angle_gamma   90.00
#
_symmetry.space_group_name_H-M   'P 1'
#
loop_
_entity.id
_entity.type
_entity.pdbx_description
1 polymer ?
#
loop_
_entity_poly.entity_id
_entity_poly.type
_entity_poly.pdbx_seq_one_letter_code
_entity_poly.pdbx_strand_id
1 'polypeptide(L)'
;MSENNNDIKSLSKLAEKCIKDKNFEEAKNYYKTILENEPENLEALYIVGFLCMKNNLYEDSLEYFNRFINIKNDNPFVYEYMGIMDETNRTEYFNKAIEINDNIKTVRKDYSRYIYIAFKSYQWGEYDISLNYTNYIYNARQINTIANLLGCIYYKKGDYDKALSLFHDLNFIYEKNNVYVLCNIASCYRKKNSNNMAIRYLKKAKEIDDNNKLIYYNIASIYGDLGDKKLALENIDKALSIDNDYNDAIKLKEYINNLD
;
A
#
# COMPACT_ATOMS: atom_id res chain seq x y z
N MET A 1 32.29 33.08 14.76
CA MET A 1 32.09 31.69 14.31
C MET A 1 31.93 30.67 15.45
N SER A 2 32.62 30.79 16.58
CA SER A 2 32.52 29.86 17.73
C SER A 2 31.25 30.01 18.58
N GLU A 3 30.75 31.23 18.76
CA GLU A 3 29.50 31.47 19.52
C GLU A 3 28.26 30.94 18.80
N ASN A 4 28.13 31.18 17.51
CA ASN A 4 27.00 30.73 16.69
C ASN A 4 26.86 29.20 16.67
N ASN A 5 27.98 28.47 16.66
CA ASN A 5 28.00 26.99 16.65
C ASN A 5 27.56 26.41 18.02
N ASN A 6 27.79 27.11 19.13
CA ASN A 6 27.31 26.73 20.46
C ASN A 6 25.79 26.93 20.59
N ASP A 7 25.26 28.01 20.01
CA ASP A 7 23.82 28.29 20.02
C ASP A 7 23.02 27.27 19.21
N ILE A 8 23.48 26.91 18.01
CA ILE A 8 22.84 25.90 17.17
C ILE A 8 22.84 24.54 17.87
N LYS A 9 23.95 24.14 18.47
CA LYS A 9 24.03 22.87 19.21
C LYS A 9 23.12 22.85 20.46
N SER A 10 22.90 23.98 21.06
CA SER A 10 21.96 24.12 22.18
C SER A 10 20.52 24.05 21.71
N LEU A 11 20.19 24.70 20.60
CA LEU A 11 18.88 24.63 19.97
C LEU A 11 18.54 23.20 19.52
N SER A 12 19.46 22.46 18.88
CA SER A 12 19.26 21.05 18.49
C SER A 12 18.94 20.17 19.71
N LYS A 13 19.66 20.33 20.82
CA LYS A 13 19.40 19.58 22.07
C LYS A 13 18.01 19.89 22.67
N LEU A 14 17.59 21.14 22.63
CA LEU A 14 16.25 21.55 23.08
C LEU A 14 15.17 20.94 22.19
N ALA A 15 15.36 21.00 20.86
CA ALA A 15 14.46 20.41 19.90
C ALA A 15 14.34 18.89 20.06
N GLU A 16 15.46 18.17 20.24
CA GLU A 16 15.45 16.74 20.52
C GLU A 16 14.71 16.39 21.82
N LYS A 17 14.86 17.21 22.85
CA LYS A 17 14.12 17.06 24.11
C LYS A 17 12.62 17.22 23.85
N CYS A 18 12.21 18.26 23.12
CA CYS A 18 10.81 18.48 22.75
C CYS A 18 10.23 17.31 21.96
N ILE A 19 11.00 16.69 21.05
CA ILE A 19 10.59 15.48 20.33
C ILE A 19 10.34 14.32 21.30
N LYS A 20 11.24 14.09 22.28
CA LYS A 20 11.08 13.04 23.30
C LYS A 20 9.85 13.27 24.16
N ASP A 21 9.58 14.52 24.50
CA ASP A 21 8.44 14.98 25.30
C ASP A 21 7.14 15.09 24.44
N LYS A 22 7.19 14.73 23.13
CA LYS A 22 6.11 14.82 22.14
C LYS A 22 5.57 16.22 21.90
N ASN A 23 6.35 17.24 22.22
CA ASN A 23 6.05 18.66 21.92
C ASN A 23 6.57 19.02 20.51
N PHE A 24 5.88 18.53 19.49
CA PHE A 24 6.36 18.60 18.09
C PHE A 24 6.33 20.02 17.51
N GLU A 25 5.41 20.88 17.95
CA GLU A 25 5.36 22.28 17.48
C GLU A 25 6.55 23.09 18.00
N GLU A 26 6.89 22.94 19.26
CA GLU A 26 8.06 23.63 19.84
C GLU A 26 9.37 23.09 19.21
N ALA A 27 9.47 21.77 19.01
CA ALA A 27 10.60 21.18 18.30
C ALA A 27 10.76 21.76 16.89
N LYS A 28 9.66 21.89 16.14
CA LYS A 28 9.64 22.50 14.81
C LYS A 28 10.13 23.94 14.83
N ASN A 29 9.74 24.73 15.83
CA ASN A 29 10.18 26.13 15.98
C ASN A 29 11.67 26.21 16.21
N TYR A 30 12.25 25.38 17.09
CA TYR A 30 13.70 25.36 17.31
C TYR A 30 14.45 24.99 16.02
N TYR A 31 14.00 23.99 15.26
CA TYR A 31 14.65 23.63 13.99
C TYR A 31 14.48 24.72 12.92
N LYS A 32 13.36 25.46 12.90
CA LYS A 32 13.20 26.62 12.01
C LYS A 32 14.21 27.73 12.38
N THR A 33 14.43 28.00 13.65
CA THR A 33 15.46 28.97 14.12
C THR A 33 16.87 28.50 13.69
N ILE A 34 17.14 27.20 13.71
CA ILE A 34 18.40 26.67 13.16
C ILE A 34 18.52 26.97 11.66
N LEU A 35 17.44 26.80 10.88
CA LEU A 35 17.43 27.08 9.45
C LEU A 35 17.55 28.56 9.09
N GLU A 36 17.18 29.47 9.99
CA GLU A 36 17.42 30.92 9.82
C GLU A 36 18.91 31.25 9.87
N ASN A 37 19.68 30.50 10.67
CA ASN A 37 21.14 30.71 10.84
C ASN A 37 21.95 29.82 9.87
N GLU A 38 21.48 28.59 9.60
CA GLU A 38 22.09 27.60 8.73
C GLU A 38 21.03 27.06 7.74
N PRO A 39 20.76 27.76 6.63
CA PRO A 39 19.70 27.38 5.69
C PRO A 39 19.87 25.99 5.04
N GLU A 40 21.08 25.45 5.04
CA GLU A 40 21.45 24.16 4.45
C GLU A 40 21.65 23.06 5.52
N ASN A 41 21.24 23.29 6.76
CA ASN A 41 21.36 22.28 7.81
C ASN A 41 20.44 21.08 7.52
N LEU A 42 21.07 19.97 7.10
CA LEU A 42 20.35 18.76 6.64
C LEU A 42 19.45 18.14 7.72
N GLU A 43 19.89 18.16 8.98
CA GLU A 43 19.09 17.62 10.09
C GLU A 43 17.82 18.45 10.28
N ALA A 44 17.97 19.77 10.31
CA ALA A 44 16.84 20.68 10.48
C ALA A 44 15.86 20.59 9.30
N LEU A 45 16.36 20.58 8.06
CA LEU A 45 15.51 20.38 6.87
C LEU A 45 14.73 19.08 6.93
N TYR A 46 15.39 17.97 7.28
CA TYR A 46 14.73 16.68 7.40
C TYR A 46 13.66 16.66 8.48
N ILE A 47 13.97 17.16 9.67
CA ILE A 47 13.03 17.10 10.80
C ILE A 47 11.85 18.04 10.60
N VAL A 48 12.07 19.27 10.12
CA VAL A 48 10.96 20.20 9.84
C VAL A 48 10.06 19.63 8.75
N GLY A 49 10.63 19.11 7.65
CA GLY A 49 9.87 18.43 6.60
C GLY A 49 9.04 17.27 7.15
N PHE A 50 9.64 16.41 7.97
CA PHE A 50 8.94 15.27 8.59
C PHE A 50 7.82 15.73 9.55
N LEU A 51 8.02 16.75 10.36
CA LEU A 51 7.00 17.27 11.28
C LEU A 51 5.86 17.95 10.52
N CYS A 52 6.14 18.67 9.43
CA CYS A 52 5.12 19.22 8.55
C CYS A 52 4.28 18.10 7.93
N MET A 53 4.90 17.03 7.42
CA MET A 53 4.19 15.87 6.89
C MET A 53 3.27 15.22 7.93
N LYS A 54 3.74 15.06 9.18
CA LYS A 54 2.93 14.49 10.28
C LYS A 54 1.70 15.33 10.62
N ASN A 55 1.75 16.62 10.38
CA ASN A 55 0.66 17.58 10.60
C ASN A 55 -0.18 17.81 9.32
N ASN A 56 0.02 16.98 8.26
CA ASN A 56 -0.64 17.09 6.95
C ASN A 56 -0.37 18.42 6.21
N LEU A 57 0.70 19.13 6.57
CA LEU A 57 1.17 20.33 5.87
C LEU A 57 2.09 19.90 4.72
N TYR A 58 1.49 19.30 3.67
CA TYR A 58 2.24 18.59 2.63
C TYR A 58 3.04 19.55 1.74
N GLU A 59 2.51 20.72 1.43
CA GLU A 59 3.22 21.74 0.63
C GLU A 59 4.49 22.23 1.35
N ASP A 60 4.38 22.59 2.61
CA ASP A 60 5.54 23.00 3.42
C ASP A 60 6.55 21.85 3.53
N SER A 61 6.07 20.63 3.76
CA SER A 61 6.92 19.45 3.88
C SER A 61 7.72 19.21 2.60
N LEU A 62 7.07 19.29 1.43
CA LEU A 62 7.71 19.13 0.13
C LEU A 62 8.77 20.22 -0.13
N GLU A 63 8.53 21.47 0.31
CA GLU A 63 9.52 22.55 0.21
C GLU A 63 10.81 22.18 0.97
N TYR A 64 10.70 21.76 2.25
CA TYR A 64 11.87 21.39 3.03
C TYR A 64 12.58 20.17 2.49
N PHE A 65 11.85 19.15 2.03
CA PHE A 65 12.44 17.96 1.42
C PHE A 65 13.10 18.26 0.06
N ASN A 66 12.55 19.16 -0.75
CA ASN A 66 13.20 19.62 -1.97
C ASN A 66 14.52 20.34 -1.66
N ARG A 67 14.56 21.19 -0.65
CA ARG A 67 15.82 21.80 -0.19
C ARG A 67 16.81 20.76 0.29
N PHE A 68 16.35 19.74 1.02
CA PHE A 68 17.20 18.62 1.47
C PHE A 68 17.82 17.87 0.30
N ILE A 69 17.03 17.42 -0.68
CA ILE A 69 17.54 16.62 -1.81
C ILE A 69 18.44 17.40 -2.77
N ASN A 70 18.30 18.73 -2.82
CA ASN A 70 19.21 19.59 -3.59
C ASN A 70 20.63 19.62 -2.99
N ILE A 71 20.76 19.37 -1.68
CA ILE A 71 22.05 19.32 -0.98
C ILE A 71 22.55 17.87 -0.92
N LYS A 72 21.64 16.93 -0.61
CA LYS A 72 21.95 15.52 -0.40
C LYS A 72 20.82 14.65 -0.96
N ASN A 73 21.08 13.99 -2.07
CA ASN A 73 20.09 13.23 -2.84
C ASN A 73 20.17 11.71 -2.69
N ASP A 74 20.83 11.21 -1.64
CA ASP A 74 21.06 9.79 -1.38
C ASP A 74 20.25 9.24 -0.18
N ASN A 75 19.23 9.95 0.26
CA ASN A 75 18.38 9.53 1.37
C ASN A 75 17.04 8.96 0.84
N PRO A 76 16.86 7.63 0.83
CA PRO A 76 15.64 7.02 0.29
C PRO A 76 14.37 7.39 1.09
N PHE A 77 14.52 7.68 2.39
CA PHE A 77 13.40 8.04 3.24
C PHE A 77 12.74 9.36 2.84
N VAL A 78 13.54 10.33 2.40
CA VAL A 78 13.02 11.62 1.93
C VAL A 78 12.19 11.41 0.67
N TYR A 79 12.70 10.64 -0.29
CA TYR A 79 11.96 10.32 -1.52
C TYR A 79 10.68 9.51 -1.23
N GLU A 80 10.71 8.55 -0.29
CA GLU A 80 9.51 7.82 0.11
C GLU A 80 8.45 8.73 0.72
N TYR A 81 8.85 9.68 1.57
CA TYR A 81 7.92 10.67 2.14
C TYR A 81 7.34 11.59 1.05
N MET A 82 8.18 12.07 0.12
CA MET A 82 7.72 12.87 -1.01
C MET A 82 6.71 12.10 -1.88
N GLY A 83 6.97 10.82 -2.19
CA GLY A 83 6.07 9.98 -2.96
C GLY A 83 4.74 9.69 -2.25
N ILE A 84 4.70 9.71 -0.91
CA ILE A 84 3.45 9.59 -0.15
C ILE A 84 2.59 10.85 -0.28
N MET A 85 3.19 12.03 -0.34
CA MET A 85 2.51 13.32 -0.30
C MET A 85 2.17 13.89 -1.68
N ASP A 86 3.05 13.69 -2.65
CA ASP A 86 2.92 14.23 -4.01
C ASP A 86 2.38 13.17 -4.97
N GLU A 87 1.10 13.28 -5.30
CA GLU A 87 0.42 12.36 -6.20
C GLU A 87 0.94 12.44 -7.64
N THR A 88 1.35 13.63 -8.07
CA THR A 88 1.79 13.88 -9.45
C THR A 88 3.14 13.23 -9.74
N ASN A 89 4.10 13.37 -8.81
CA ASN A 89 5.47 12.87 -8.98
C ASN A 89 5.73 11.57 -8.19
N ARG A 90 4.67 10.97 -7.64
CA ARG A 90 4.73 9.78 -6.78
C ARG A 90 5.62 8.67 -7.32
N THR A 91 5.40 8.28 -8.57
CA THR A 91 6.12 7.19 -9.22
C THR A 91 7.61 7.50 -9.34
N GLU A 92 7.98 8.73 -9.69
CA GLU A 92 9.38 9.16 -9.80
C GLU A 92 10.09 9.07 -8.44
N TYR A 93 9.48 9.61 -7.39
CA TYR A 93 10.05 9.60 -6.05
C TYR A 93 10.24 8.17 -5.50
N PHE A 94 9.24 7.29 -5.65
CA PHE A 94 9.41 5.91 -5.22
C PHE A 94 10.46 5.14 -6.02
N ASN A 95 10.55 5.35 -7.34
CA ASN A 95 11.59 4.73 -8.15
C ASN A 95 12.98 5.20 -7.72
N LYS A 96 13.14 6.49 -7.40
CA LYS A 96 14.41 7.02 -6.87
C LYS A 96 14.75 6.43 -5.50
N ALA A 97 13.77 6.30 -4.61
CA ALA A 97 13.98 5.64 -3.33
C ALA A 97 14.43 4.17 -3.48
N ILE A 98 13.84 3.42 -4.40
CA ILE A 98 14.20 2.03 -4.70
C ILE A 98 15.63 1.97 -5.23
N GLU A 99 15.98 2.80 -6.22
CA GLU A 99 17.33 2.88 -6.79
C GLU A 99 18.39 3.11 -5.70
N ILE A 100 18.13 4.06 -4.79
CA ILE A 100 19.03 4.36 -3.67
C ILE A 100 19.12 3.16 -2.71
N ASN A 101 17.99 2.53 -2.37
CA ASN A 101 17.95 1.36 -1.48
C ASN A 101 18.73 0.17 -2.04
N ASP A 102 18.66 -0.09 -3.35
CA ASP A 102 19.38 -1.18 -4.01
C ASP A 102 20.91 -0.95 -3.97
N ASN A 103 21.35 0.29 -3.98
CA ASN A 103 22.75 0.67 -3.88
C ASN A 103 23.30 0.63 -2.44
N ILE A 104 22.44 0.73 -1.42
CA ILE A 104 22.83 0.74 0.00
C ILE A 104 22.69 -0.65 0.60
N LYS A 105 23.78 -1.45 0.61
CA LYS A 105 23.80 -2.84 1.14
C LYS A 105 23.52 -2.99 2.65
N THR A 106 23.32 -1.89 3.40
CA THR A 106 23.28 -1.88 4.87
C THR A 106 22.04 -1.22 5.47
N VAL A 107 20.90 -1.28 4.83
CA VAL A 107 19.66 -0.71 5.40
C VAL A 107 19.22 -1.53 6.61
N ARG A 108 19.04 -0.88 7.75
CA ARG A 108 18.33 -1.45 8.91
C ARG A 108 17.00 -2.01 8.43
N LYS A 109 16.77 -3.31 8.65
CA LYS A 109 15.59 -4.07 8.17
C LYS A 109 14.31 -3.69 8.94
N ASP A 110 13.93 -2.43 8.90
CA ASP A 110 12.58 -2.01 9.32
C ASP A 110 11.64 -2.14 8.13
N TYR A 111 11.02 -3.32 8.02
CA TYR A 111 10.07 -3.60 6.96
C TYR A 111 8.71 -2.90 7.16
N SER A 112 8.44 -2.31 8.31
CA SER A 112 7.12 -1.72 8.62
C SER A 112 6.74 -0.63 7.63
N ARG A 113 7.70 0.23 7.27
CA ARG A 113 7.49 1.29 6.28
C ARG A 113 7.31 0.73 4.88
N TYR A 114 8.11 -0.25 4.49
CA TYR A 114 7.99 -0.90 3.17
C TYR A 114 6.64 -1.62 3.03
N ILE A 115 6.18 -2.27 4.09
CA ILE A 115 4.83 -2.86 4.15
C ILE A 115 3.78 -1.78 3.94
N TYR A 116 3.88 -0.65 4.64
CA TYR A 116 2.96 0.49 4.48
C TYR A 116 2.94 0.99 3.03
N ILE A 117 4.11 1.23 2.41
CA ILE A 117 4.20 1.72 1.03
C ILE A 117 3.62 0.67 0.06
N ALA A 118 3.93 -0.60 0.23
CA ALA A 118 3.42 -1.68 -0.61
C ALA A 118 1.89 -1.72 -0.63
N PHE A 119 1.25 -1.68 0.54
CA PHE A 119 -0.21 -1.68 0.64
C PHE A 119 -0.83 -0.38 0.13
N LYS A 120 -0.25 0.77 0.44
CA LYS A 120 -0.73 2.07 -0.04
C LYS A 120 -0.63 2.18 -1.55
N SER A 121 0.49 1.81 -2.14
CA SER A 121 0.65 1.81 -3.60
C SER A 121 -0.35 0.87 -4.29
N TYR A 122 -0.65 -0.28 -3.69
CA TYR A 122 -1.72 -1.15 -4.19
C TYR A 122 -3.09 -0.46 -4.17
N GLN A 123 -3.44 0.23 -3.08
CA GLN A 123 -4.70 0.98 -2.94
C GLN A 123 -4.79 2.14 -3.95
N TRP A 124 -3.68 2.79 -4.28
CA TRP A 124 -3.61 3.87 -5.27
C TRP A 124 -3.63 3.36 -6.72
N GLY A 125 -3.52 2.04 -6.94
CA GLY A 125 -3.42 1.46 -8.28
C GLY A 125 -2.01 1.46 -8.86
N GLU A 126 -1.01 1.90 -8.08
CA GLU A 126 0.41 1.94 -8.45
C GLU A 126 1.05 0.54 -8.30
N TYR A 127 0.59 -0.40 -9.15
CA TYR A 127 0.92 -1.81 -8.99
C TYR A 127 2.40 -2.14 -9.19
N ASP A 128 3.14 -1.36 -9.99
CA ASP A 128 4.58 -1.57 -10.19
C ASP A 128 5.39 -1.17 -8.96
N ILE A 129 5.04 -0.05 -8.33
CA ILE A 129 5.64 0.37 -7.06
C ILE A 129 5.31 -0.65 -5.98
N SER A 130 4.03 -1.02 -5.86
CA SER A 130 3.60 -2.05 -4.91
C SER A 130 4.35 -3.36 -5.11
N LEU A 131 4.53 -3.81 -6.36
CA LEU A 131 5.27 -5.02 -6.71
C LEU A 131 6.72 -4.96 -6.24
N ASN A 132 7.42 -3.85 -6.47
CA ASN A 132 8.83 -3.69 -6.10
C ASN A 132 9.00 -3.81 -4.57
N TYR A 133 8.21 -3.04 -3.79
CA TYR A 133 8.27 -3.11 -2.34
C TYR A 133 7.83 -4.47 -1.78
N THR A 134 6.79 -5.07 -2.37
CA THR A 134 6.29 -6.40 -1.96
C THR A 134 7.31 -7.49 -2.22
N ASN A 135 7.95 -7.50 -3.41
CA ASN A 135 9.00 -8.46 -3.73
C ASN A 135 10.21 -8.32 -2.80
N TYR A 136 10.62 -7.09 -2.48
CA TYR A 136 11.73 -6.86 -1.55
C TYR A 136 11.46 -7.49 -0.18
N ILE A 137 10.23 -7.31 0.35
CA ILE A 137 9.83 -7.89 1.64
C ILE A 137 9.70 -9.41 1.54
N TYR A 138 9.06 -9.91 0.47
CA TYR A 138 8.80 -11.34 0.28
C TYR A 138 10.08 -12.15 0.14
N ASN A 139 11.07 -11.64 -0.59
CA ASN A 139 12.38 -12.27 -0.75
C ASN A 139 13.18 -12.30 0.56
N ALA A 140 12.97 -11.33 1.44
CA ALA A 140 13.63 -11.26 2.73
C ALA A 140 12.92 -12.06 3.82
N ARG A 141 11.59 -12.12 3.76
CA ARG A 141 10.70 -12.78 4.73
C ARG A 141 9.43 -13.25 4.03
N GLN A 142 9.24 -14.54 3.91
CA GLN A 142 8.03 -15.15 3.34
C GLN A 142 6.83 -15.02 4.29
N ILE A 143 6.29 -13.79 4.41
CA ILE A 143 5.13 -13.49 5.26
C ILE A 143 3.85 -13.73 4.44
N ASN A 144 2.91 -14.51 4.97
CA ASN A 144 1.67 -14.90 4.27
C ASN A 144 0.83 -13.70 3.80
N THR A 145 0.75 -12.62 4.59
CA THR A 145 0.03 -11.39 4.19
C THR A 145 0.70 -10.71 3.00
N ILE A 146 2.03 -10.75 2.93
CA ILE A 146 2.82 -10.21 1.80
C ILE A 146 2.67 -11.11 0.58
N ALA A 147 2.70 -12.44 0.75
CA ALA A 147 2.42 -13.39 -0.33
C ALA A 147 1.02 -13.17 -0.91
N ASN A 148 0.01 -12.94 -0.06
CA ASN A 148 -1.35 -12.62 -0.52
C ASN A 148 -1.40 -11.30 -1.28
N LEU A 149 -0.74 -10.25 -0.79
CA LEU A 149 -0.66 -8.96 -1.51
C LEU A 149 0.02 -9.15 -2.88
N LEU A 150 1.11 -9.91 -2.94
CA LEU A 150 1.83 -10.21 -4.18
C LEU A 150 0.92 -10.93 -5.18
N GLY A 151 0.14 -11.90 -4.73
CA GLY A 151 -0.86 -12.59 -5.54
C GLY A 151 -1.92 -11.62 -6.09
N CYS A 152 -2.43 -10.71 -5.24
CA CYS A 152 -3.37 -9.67 -5.65
C CYS A 152 -2.77 -8.70 -6.68
N ILE A 153 -1.50 -8.32 -6.52
CA ILE A 153 -0.79 -7.46 -7.49
C ILE A 153 -0.68 -8.16 -8.84
N TYR A 154 -0.22 -9.42 -8.88
CA TYR A 154 -0.16 -10.19 -10.12
C TYR A 154 -1.53 -10.34 -10.78
N TYR A 155 -2.58 -10.58 -9.99
CA TYR A 155 -3.96 -10.60 -10.51
C TYR A 155 -4.34 -9.27 -11.18
N LYS A 156 -4.07 -8.13 -10.54
CA LYS A 156 -4.36 -6.79 -11.10
C LYS A 156 -3.54 -6.48 -12.36
N LYS A 157 -2.31 -7.00 -12.45
CA LYS A 157 -1.44 -6.90 -13.63
C LYS A 157 -1.79 -7.90 -14.74
N GLY A 158 -2.76 -8.81 -14.53
CA GLY A 158 -3.18 -9.81 -15.51
C GLY A 158 -2.32 -11.08 -15.54
N ASP A 159 -1.31 -11.19 -14.68
CA ASP A 159 -0.47 -12.41 -14.56
C ASP A 159 -1.16 -13.43 -13.63
N TYR A 160 -2.24 -14.02 -14.15
CA TYR A 160 -3.07 -14.92 -13.36
C TYR A 160 -2.37 -16.22 -12.97
N ASP A 161 -1.34 -16.63 -13.71
CA ASP A 161 -0.58 -17.84 -13.42
C ASP A 161 0.30 -17.66 -12.18
N LYS A 162 1.02 -16.54 -12.09
CA LYS A 162 1.78 -16.22 -10.87
C LYS A 162 0.86 -15.98 -9.67
N ALA A 163 -0.28 -15.31 -9.88
CA ALA A 163 -1.26 -15.12 -8.83
C ALA A 163 -1.78 -16.46 -8.29
N LEU A 164 -2.16 -17.40 -9.19
CA LEU A 164 -2.61 -18.74 -8.84
C LEU A 164 -1.57 -19.53 -8.06
N SER A 165 -0.30 -19.50 -8.48
CA SER A 165 0.79 -20.17 -7.76
C SER A 165 0.85 -19.72 -6.31
N LEU A 166 0.89 -18.41 -6.06
CA LEU A 166 0.95 -17.84 -4.71
C LEU A 166 -0.30 -18.18 -3.89
N PHE A 167 -1.49 -18.08 -4.49
CA PHE A 167 -2.72 -18.40 -3.77
C PHE A 167 -2.87 -19.90 -3.50
N HIS A 168 -2.36 -20.78 -4.35
CA HIS A 168 -2.34 -22.22 -4.07
C HIS A 168 -1.38 -22.57 -2.93
N ASP A 169 -0.20 -21.93 -2.87
CA ASP A 169 0.74 -22.09 -1.74
C ASP A 169 0.10 -21.61 -0.44
N LEU A 170 -0.55 -20.45 -0.44
CA LEU A 170 -1.29 -19.95 0.71
C LEU A 170 -2.46 -20.87 1.11
N ASN A 171 -3.20 -21.40 0.13
CA ASN A 171 -4.29 -22.33 0.39
C ASN A 171 -3.80 -23.63 1.02
N PHE A 172 -2.59 -24.08 0.67
CA PHE A 172 -1.95 -25.22 1.31
C PHE A 172 -1.54 -24.88 2.76
N ILE A 173 -0.89 -23.72 2.97
CA ILE A 173 -0.46 -23.24 4.29
C ILE A 173 -1.65 -23.08 5.25
N TYR A 174 -2.78 -22.59 4.78
CA TYR A 174 -4.02 -22.43 5.56
C TYR A 174 -4.89 -23.69 5.60
N GLU A 175 -4.33 -24.85 5.26
CA GLU A 175 -5.03 -26.15 5.29
C GLU A 175 -6.37 -26.14 4.52
N LYS A 176 -6.43 -25.33 3.43
CA LYS A 176 -7.62 -25.12 2.57
C LYS A 176 -8.81 -24.47 3.31
N ASN A 177 -8.57 -23.77 4.40
CA ASN A 177 -9.61 -23.27 5.31
C ASN A 177 -9.72 -21.73 5.29
N ASN A 178 -9.20 -21.06 4.25
CA ASN A 178 -9.26 -19.60 4.14
C ASN A 178 -10.18 -19.17 2.97
N VAL A 179 -11.36 -18.67 3.31
CA VAL A 179 -12.37 -18.21 2.34
C VAL A 179 -11.82 -17.16 1.38
N TYR A 180 -11.03 -16.20 1.87
CA TYR A 180 -10.48 -15.13 1.02
C TYR A 180 -9.51 -15.68 -0.02
N VAL A 181 -8.65 -16.62 0.36
CA VAL A 181 -7.72 -17.28 -0.56
C VAL A 181 -8.48 -18.09 -1.61
N LEU A 182 -9.54 -18.83 -1.22
CA LEU A 182 -10.37 -19.59 -2.13
C LEU A 182 -11.11 -18.66 -3.11
N CYS A 183 -11.60 -17.52 -2.66
CA CYS A 183 -12.21 -16.49 -3.52
C CYS A 183 -11.18 -15.89 -4.51
N ASN A 184 -9.95 -15.66 -4.07
CA ASN A 184 -8.87 -15.15 -4.93
C ASN A 184 -8.51 -16.17 -6.03
N ILE A 185 -8.41 -17.46 -5.67
CA ILE A 185 -8.21 -18.55 -6.64
C ILE A 185 -9.36 -18.58 -7.64
N ALA A 186 -10.60 -18.51 -7.18
CA ALA A 186 -11.78 -18.49 -8.05
C ALA A 186 -11.76 -17.31 -9.02
N SER A 187 -11.40 -16.12 -8.53
CA SER A 187 -11.28 -14.91 -9.35
C SER A 187 -10.23 -15.08 -10.46
N CYS A 188 -9.09 -15.70 -10.16
CA CYS A 188 -8.08 -16.01 -11.17
C CYS A 188 -8.59 -16.97 -12.23
N TYR A 189 -9.27 -18.07 -11.82
CA TYR A 189 -9.85 -19.03 -12.76
C TYR A 189 -10.93 -18.38 -13.62
N ARG A 190 -11.78 -17.51 -13.08
CA ARG A 190 -12.75 -16.73 -13.84
C ARG A 190 -12.07 -15.91 -14.93
N LYS A 191 -11.01 -15.17 -14.59
CA LYS A 191 -10.24 -14.37 -15.57
C LYS A 191 -9.54 -15.21 -16.64
N LYS A 192 -9.27 -16.48 -16.34
CA LYS A 192 -8.76 -17.47 -17.31
C LYS A 192 -9.90 -18.20 -18.08
N ASN A 193 -11.14 -17.73 -17.98
CA ASN A 193 -12.33 -18.36 -18.58
C ASN A 193 -12.58 -19.81 -18.11
N SER A 194 -12.02 -20.21 -16.99
CA SER A 194 -12.18 -21.54 -16.39
C SER A 194 -13.28 -21.53 -15.32
N ASN A 195 -14.51 -21.15 -15.74
CA ASN A 195 -15.65 -20.89 -14.84
C ASN A 195 -16.02 -22.10 -13.98
N ASN A 196 -15.89 -23.34 -14.51
CA ASN A 196 -16.13 -24.56 -13.73
C ASN A 196 -15.17 -24.69 -12.54
N MET A 197 -13.90 -24.35 -12.73
CA MET A 197 -12.92 -24.35 -11.64
C MET A 197 -13.20 -23.24 -10.64
N ALA A 198 -13.55 -22.04 -11.12
CA ALA A 198 -13.93 -20.93 -10.25
C ALA A 198 -15.12 -21.30 -9.35
N ILE A 199 -16.19 -21.86 -9.92
CA ILE A 199 -17.37 -22.31 -9.15
C ILE A 199 -16.99 -23.40 -8.14
N ARG A 200 -16.10 -24.33 -8.50
CA ARG A 200 -15.65 -25.37 -7.58
C ARG A 200 -14.95 -24.80 -6.34
N TYR A 201 -14.11 -23.78 -6.51
CA TYR A 201 -13.44 -23.12 -5.38
C TYR A 201 -14.42 -22.28 -4.55
N LEU A 202 -15.40 -21.63 -5.18
CA LEU A 202 -16.44 -20.88 -4.46
C LEU A 202 -17.39 -21.82 -3.67
N LYS A 203 -17.69 -23.00 -4.18
CA LYS A 203 -18.43 -24.02 -3.40
C LYS A 203 -17.67 -24.43 -2.14
N LYS A 204 -16.35 -24.66 -2.25
CA LYS A 204 -15.53 -24.95 -1.07
C LYS A 204 -15.49 -23.78 -0.07
N ALA A 205 -15.40 -22.54 -0.57
CA ALA A 205 -15.47 -21.36 0.28
C ALA A 205 -16.81 -21.28 1.03
N LYS A 206 -17.89 -21.61 0.34
CA LYS A 206 -19.25 -21.65 0.90
C LYS A 206 -19.43 -22.73 1.97
N GLU A 207 -18.77 -23.86 1.84
CA GLU A 207 -18.76 -24.93 2.87
C GLU A 207 -18.09 -24.46 4.18
N ILE A 208 -17.16 -23.49 4.11
CA ILE A 208 -16.47 -22.93 5.26
C ILE A 208 -17.29 -21.79 5.91
N ASP A 209 -17.81 -20.89 5.09
CA ASP A 209 -18.57 -19.71 5.54
C ASP A 209 -19.62 -19.32 4.49
N ASP A 210 -20.84 -19.80 4.66
CA ASP A 210 -21.97 -19.50 3.76
C ASP A 210 -22.51 -18.07 3.94
N ASN A 211 -22.07 -17.34 4.96
CA ASN A 211 -22.49 -15.96 5.19
C ASN A 211 -21.42 -14.93 4.78
N ASN A 212 -20.64 -15.22 3.76
CA ASN A 212 -19.58 -14.34 3.26
C ASN A 212 -19.97 -13.70 1.93
N LYS A 213 -20.13 -12.37 1.94
CA LYS A 213 -20.54 -11.57 0.78
C LYS A 213 -19.65 -11.76 -0.46
N LEU A 214 -18.33 -12.01 -0.26
CA LEU A 214 -17.37 -12.16 -1.37
C LEU A 214 -17.67 -13.40 -2.21
N ILE A 215 -18.18 -14.47 -1.60
CA ILE A 215 -18.53 -15.70 -2.31
C ILE A 215 -19.64 -15.40 -3.33
N TYR A 216 -20.72 -14.79 -2.88
CA TYR A 216 -21.86 -14.46 -3.71
C TYR A 216 -21.54 -13.42 -4.78
N TYR A 217 -20.75 -12.41 -4.45
CA TYR A 217 -20.24 -11.45 -5.43
C TYR A 217 -19.42 -12.13 -6.54
N ASN A 218 -18.52 -13.06 -6.17
CA ASN A 218 -17.73 -13.79 -7.16
C ASN A 218 -18.60 -14.73 -8.02
N ILE A 219 -19.59 -15.39 -7.44
CA ILE A 219 -20.55 -16.23 -8.19
C ILE A 219 -21.36 -15.35 -9.17
N ALA A 220 -21.87 -14.22 -8.70
CA ALA A 220 -22.57 -13.24 -9.53
C ALA A 220 -21.74 -12.75 -10.70
N SER A 221 -20.46 -12.46 -10.44
CA SER A 221 -19.53 -12.03 -11.47
C SER A 221 -19.31 -13.10 -12.57
N ILE A 222 -19.28 -14.37 -12.17
CA ILE A 222 -19.18 -15.49 -13.14
C ILE A 222 -20.43 -15.59 -14.00
N TYR A 223 -21.62 -15.54 -13.40
CA TYR A 223 -22.87 -15.59 -14.14
C TYR A 223 -23.09 -14.36 -15.03
N GLY A 224 -22.61 -13.18 -14.58
CA GLY A 224 -22.59 -11.98 -15.41
C GLY A 224 -21.72 -12.16 -16.66
N ASP A 225 -20.51 -12.70 -16.50
CA ASP A 225 -19.63 -13.02 -17.64
C ASP A 225 -20.23 -14.06 -18.60
N LEU A 226 -21.10 -14.97 -18.08
CA LEU A 226 -21.81 -15.98 -18.86
C LEU A 226 -23.11 -15.47 -19.51
N GLY A 227 -23.51 -14.22 -19.22
CA GLY A 227 -24.76 -13.65 -19.71
C GLY A 227 -26.02 -14.12 -18.97
N ASP A 228 -25.89 -14.90 -17.89
CA ASP A 228 -27.03 -15.32 -17.07
C ASP A 228 -27.39 -14.21 -16.08
N LYS A 229 -28.11 -13.21 -16.60
CA LYS A 229 -28.55 -12.02 -15.85
C LYS A 229 -29.35 -12.40 -14.60
N LYS A 230 -30.20 -13.44 -14.67
CA LYS A 230 -31.04 -13.88 -13.58
C LYS A 230 -30.19 -14.41 -12.41
N LEU A 231 -29.34 -15.38 -12.66
CA LEU A 231 -28.48 -15.95 -11.62
C LEU A 231 -27.48 -14.95 -11.08
N ALA A 232 -26.98 -14.03 -11.93
CA ALA A 232 -26.11 -12.96 -11.48
C ALA A 232 -26.81 -12.04 -10.46
N LEU A 233 -28.05 -11.58 -10.76
CA LEU A 233 -28.80 -10.71 -9.86
C LEU A 233 -29.20 -11.42 -8.56
N GLU A 234 -29.62 -12.68 -8.61
CA GLU A 234 -29.94 -13.46 -7.40
C GLU A 234 -28.75 -13.53 -6.43
N ASN A 235 -27.54 -13.74 -6.96
CA ASN A 235 -26.33 -13.78 -6.13
C ASN A 235 -25.87 -12.40 -5.67
N ILE A 236 -26.06 -11.33 -6.46
CA ILE A 236 -25.81 -9.96 -6.01
C ILE A 236 -26.72 -9.60 -4.85
N ASP A 237 -28.02 -9.90 -4.95
CA ASP A 237 -28.98 -9.62 -3.89
C ASP A 237 -28.63 -10.37 -2.61
N LYS A 238 -28.12 -11.60 -2.73
CA LYS A 238 -27.61 -12.35 -1.58
C LYS A 238 -26.36 -11.66 -0.97
N ALA A 239 -25.41 -11.19 -1.77
CA ALA A 239 -24.24 -10.45 -1.28
C ALA A 239 -24.66 -9.16 -0.56
N LEU A 240 -25.62 -8.41 -1.12
CA LEU A 240 -26.15 -7.17 -0.54
C LEU A 240 -27.01 -7.41 0.70
N SER A 241 -27.66 -8.59 0.81
CA SER A 241 -28.38 -8.96 2.04
C SER A 241 -27.44 -9.21 3.22
N ILE A 242 -26.18 -9.56 2.96
CA ILE A 242 -25.13 -9.76 3.97
C ILE A 242 -24.46 -8.41 4.32
N ASP A 243 -24.23 -7.57 3.32
CA ASP A 243 -23.64 -6.25 3.46
C ASP A 243 -24.28 -5.29 2.44
N ASN A 244 -25.19 -4.46 2.90
CA ASN A 244 -25.96 -3.53 2.06
C ASN A 244 -25.12 -2.39 1.45
N ASP A 245 -23.97 -2.09 2.07
CA ASP A 245 -23.02 -1.06 1.64
C ASP A 245 -21.85 -1.62 0.80
N TYR A 246 -21.96 -2.87 0.33
CA TYR A 246 -20.91 -3.49 -0.47
C TYR A 246 -20.84 -2.86 -1.88
N ASN A 247 -20.05 -1.80 -2.01
CA ASN A 247 -19.93 -0.97 -3.20
C ASN A 247 -19.65 -1.76 -4.50
N ASP A 248 -18.81 -2.80 -4.45
CA ASP A 248 -18.50 -3.59 -5.65
C ASP A 248 -19.73 -4.37 -6.14
N ALA A 249 -20.56 -4.89 -5.23
CA ALA A 249 -21.80 -5.56 -5.58
C ALA A 249 -22.86 -4.57 -6.12
N ILE A 250 -22.92 -3.37 -5.56
CA ILE A 250 -23.82 -2.30 -6.05
C ILE A 250 -23.45 -1.95 -7.50
N LYS A 251 -22.17 -1.66 -7.76
CA LYS A 251 -21.69 -1.35 -9.12
C LYS A 251 -21.91 -2.50 -10.11
N LEU A 252 -21.71 -3.75 -9.66
CA LEU A 252 -21.96 -4.91 -10.50
C LEU A 252 -23.44 -5.06 -10.83
N LYS A 253 -24.34 -4.79 -9.86
CA LYS A 253 -25.79 -4.81 -10.06
C LYS A 253 -26.23 -3.79 -11.10
N GLU A 254 -25.72 -2.57 -10.99
CA GLU A 254 -26.00 -1.48 -11.95
C GLU A 254 -25.51 -1.88 -13.35
N TYR A 255 -24.29 -2.41 -13.47
CA TYR A 255 -23.72 -2.86 -14.74
C TYR A 255 -24.61 -3.96 -15.38
N ILE A 256 -24.98 -5.01 -14.61
CA ILE A 256 -25.81 -6.12 -15.12
C ILE A 256 -27.21 -5.67 -15.49
N ASN A 257 -27.81 -4.73 -14.77
CA ASN A 257 -29.12 -4.20 -15.10
C ASN A 257 -29.11 -3.44 -16.44
N ASN A 258 -28.00 -2.81 -16.79
CA ASN A 258 -27.81 -2.06 -18.04
C ASN A 258 -27.32 -2.92 -19.21
N LEU A 259 -27.11 -4.23 -19.02
CA LEU A 259 -26.88 -5.17 -20.11
C LEU A 259 -28.24 -5.51 -20.75
N ASP A 260 -28.35 -5.28 -22.06
CA ASP A 260 -29.52 -5.63 -22.90
C ASP A 260 -29.71 -7.14 -23.01
#